data_da2c28a09b1f8b1ed6766685dac3868e
#
_entry.id   da2c28a09b1f8b1ed6766685dac3868e
#
_cell.length_a   1.000
_cell.length_b   1.000
_cell.length_c   1.000
_cell.angle_alpha   90.00
_cell.angle_beta   90.00
_cell.angle_gamma   90.00
#
_symmetry.space_group_name_H-M   'P 1'
#
loop_
_entity.id
_entity.type
_entity.pdbx_description
1 polymer ?
#
loop_
_entity_poly.entity_id
_entity_poly.type
_entity_poly.pdbx_seq_one_letter_code
_entity_poly.pdbx_strand_id
1 'polypeptide(L)'
;GCGTLGDMGIHIFDTPFKSLDLIDPLWVEAECRAPNGFGHAETNKVHYGFAPTKYTTDNFTFTWWDGEGAPRHNGNPDLQLPNGGKLPRQGALYVGEAGRMVLPHGNGYPIPTFYPDSVLDGVNKKEFNDVNHYTQFLDAI
;
A
#
# COMPACT_ATOMS: atom_id res chain seq x y z
N GLY A 1 -21.15 1.07 9.26
CA GLY A 1 -20.04 1.01 8.31
C GLY A 1 -19.03 -0.07 8.66
N CYS A 2 -18.07 -0.30 7.78
CA CYS A 2 -17.06 -1.37 7.91
C CYS A 2 -15.68 -0.85 8.37
N GLY A 3 -15.60 0.38 8.89
CA GLY A 3 -14.38 1.03 9.32
C GLY A 3 -13.48 1.48 8.16
N THR A 4 -12.39 2.15 8.47
CA THR A 4 -11.47 2.69 7.46
C THR A 4 -10.85 1.58 6.60
N LEU A 5 -10.43 0.47 7.20
CA LEU A 5 -9.89 -0.65 6.47
C LEU A 5 -10.93 -1.27 5.51
N GLY A 6 -12.16 -1.47 5.96
CA GLY A 6 -13.20 -2.07 5.12
C GLY A 6 -13.68 -1.15 3.98
N ASP A 7 -13.55 0.16 4.14
CA ASP A 7 -13.91 1.15 3.12
C ASP A 7 -12.75 1.41 2.16
N MET A 8 -11.58 1.76 2.69
CA MET A 8 -10.43 2.20 1.92
C MET A 8 -9.45 1.08 1.53
N GLY A 9 -9.55 -0.08 2.16
CA GLY A 9 -8.64 -1.19 1.92
C GLY A 9 -8.60 -1.61 0.45
N ILE A 10 -9.75 -1.79 -0.17
CA ILE A 10 -9.84 -2.17 -1.58
C ILE A 10 -9.17 -1.16 -2.52
N HIS A 11 -9.21 0.12 -2.19
CA HIS A 11 -8.61 1.17 -3.02
C HIS A 11 -7.08 1.23 -2.89
N ILE A 12 -6.56 0.91 -1.72
CA ILE A 12 -5.12 1.05 -1.43
C ILE A 12 -4.39 -0.28 -1.62
N PHE A 13 -5.05 -1.43 -1.37
CA PHE A 13 -4.46 -2.76 -1.51
C PHE A 13 -4.36 -3.24 -2.95
N ASP A 14 -5.27 -2.81 -3.84
CA ASP A 14 -5.35 -3.32 -5.21
C ASP A 14 -4.01 -3.27 -5.93
N THR A 15 -3.37 -2.11 -5.96
CA THR A 15 -2.08 -1.97 -6.64
C THR A 15 -0.95 -2.78 -5.99
N PRO A 16 -0.71 -2.73 -4.67
CA PRO A 16 0.25 -3.63 -4.02
C PRO A 16 -0.03 -5.11 -4.25
N PHE A 17 -1.26 -5.52 -4.12
CA PHE A 17 -1.66 -6.91 -4.32
C PHE A 17 -1.29 -7.40 -5.72
N LYS A 18 -1.67 -6.63 -6.73
CA LYS A 18 -1.44 -6.96 -8.13
C LYS A 18 0.03 -6.85 -8.54
N SER A 19 0.72 -5.80 -8.09
CA SER A 19 2.12 -5.57 -8.47
C SER A 19 3.09 -6.57 -7.84
N LEU A 20 2.75 -7.13 -6.69
CA LEU A 20 3.56 -8.10 -5.97
C LEU A 20 3.09 -9.55 -6.17
N ASP A 21 2.12 -9.80 -7.06
CA ASP A 21 1.51 -11.12 -7.31
C ASP A 21 1.03 -11.80 -6.00
N LEU A 22 0.47 -11.01 -5.06
CA LEU A 22 -0.05 -11.56 -3.81
C LEU A 22 -1.34 -12.34 -4.08
N ILE A 23 -1.58 -13.37 -3.26
CA ILE A 23 -2.79 -14.19 -3.30
C ILE A 23 -3.47 -14.08 -1.93
N ASP A 24 -3.84 -15.18 -1.32
CA ASP A 24 -4.48 -15.20 -0.02
C ASP A 24 -3.43 -15.02 1.10
N PRO A 25 -3.73 -14.22 2.14
CA PRO A 25 -2.87 -14.16 3.30
C PRO A 25 -2.87 -15.49 4.06
N LEU A 26 -1.69 -15.93 4.50
CA LEU A 26 -1.53 -17.11 5.33
C LEU A 26 -1.99 -16.86 6.77
N TRP A 27 -1.85 -15.64 7.22
CA TRP A 27 -2.28 -15.20 8.55
C TRP A 27 -2.57 -13.70 8.55
N VAL A 28 -3.41 -13.28 9.49
CA VAL A 28 -3.74 -11.88 9.75
C VAL A 28 -3.71 -11.64 11.25
N GLU A 29 -3.05 -10.56 11.68
CA GLU A 29 -2.98 -10.13 13.07
C GLU A 29 -3.35 -8.65 13.18
N ALA A 30 -4.21 -8.31 14.11
CA ALA A 30 -4.67 -6.93 14.30
C ALA A 30 -4.27 -6.39 15.68
N GLU A 31 -3.63 -5.24 15.68
CA GLU A 31 -3.36 -4.42 16.86
C GLU A 31 -4.36 -3.25 16.88
N CYS A 32 -5.37 -3.37 17.71
CA CYS A 32 -6.40 -2.35 17.91
C CYS A 32 -7.06 -2.51 19.28
N ARG A 33 -7.88 -1.54 19.69
CA ARG A 33 -8.70 -1.73 20.89
C ARG A 33 -9.68 -2.90 20.74
N ALA A 34 -10.04 -3.49 21.83
CA ALA A 34 -11.08 -4.52 21.86
C ALA A 34 -12.43 -4.01 21.28
N PRO A 35 -13.21 -4.87 20.64
CA PRO A 35 -14.56 -4.55 20.18
C PRO A 35 -15.43 -4.05 21.34
N ASN A 36 -16.18 -2.98 21.13
CA ASN A 36 -17.10 -2.41 22.11
C ASN A 36 -18.59 -2.64 21.80
N GLY A 37 -18.88 -3.35 20.72
CA GLY A 37 -20.24 -3.64 20.26
C GLY A 37 -20.93 -2.51 19.49
N PHE A 38 -20.34 -1.33 19.41
CA PHE A 38 -20.97 -0.16 18.77
C PHE A 38 -20.21 0.36 17.53
N GLY A 39 -18.89 0.42 17.58
CA GLY A 39 -18.10 1.01 16.52
C GLY A 39 -16.77 0.30 16.29
N HIS A 40 -16.21 0.55 15.12
CA HIS A 40 -14.87 0.09 14.77
C HIS A 40 -13.82 0.83 15.60
N ALA A 41 -12.63 0.22 15.71
CA ALA A 41 -11.50 0.88 16.33
C ALA A 41 -11.09 2.13 15.52
N GLU A 42 -10.75 3.19 16.23
CA GLU A 42 -10.36 4.49 15.66
C GLU A 42 -8.94 4.46 15.10
N THR A 43 -8.14 3.52 15.59
CA THR A 43 -6.76 3.28 15.17
C THR A 43 -6.56 1.79 15.01
N ASN A 44 -6.07 1.40 13.85
CA ASN A 44 -5.77 0.01 13.55
C ASN A 44 -4.36 -0.12 12.98
N LYS A 45 -3.70 -1.20 13.36
CA LYS A 45 -2.52 -1.72 12.70
C LYS A 45 -2.77 -3.19 12.42
N VAL A 46 -2.82 -3.57 11.15
CA VAL A 46 -3.15 -4.94 10.75
C VAL A 46 -2.03 -5.49 9.89
N HIS A 47 -1.48 -6.61 10.32
CA HIS A 47 -0.44 -7.34 9.63
C HIS A 47 -1.03 -8.49 8.84
N TYR A 48 -0.55 -8.67 7.63
CA TYR A 48 -0.90 -9.77 6.75
C TYR A 48 0.38 -10.47 6.33
N GLY A 49 0.53 -11.74 6.64
CA GLY A 49 1.62 -12.57 6.15
C GLY A 49 1.20 -13.30 4.89
N PHE A 50 2.03 -13.28 3.87
CA PHE A 50 1.80 -13.93 2.58
C PHE A 50 2.86 -14.98 2.29
N ALA A 51 2.51 -15.95 1.45
CA ALA A 51 3.51 -16.79 0.81
C ALA A 51 4.45 -15.93 -0.06
N PRO A 52 5.75 -16.27 -0.13
CA PRO A 52 6.68 -15.52 -0.97
C PRO A 52 6.29 -15.60 -2.44
N THR A 53 6.52 -14.49 -3.14
CA THR A 53 6.38 -14.40 -4.60
C THR A 53 7.74 -14.08 -5.21
N LYS A 54 7.81 -14.01 -6.55
CA LYS A 54 9.04 -13.58 -7.23
C LYS A 54 9.44 -12.11 -6.95
N TYR A 55 8.56 -11.35 -6.29
CA TYR A 55 8.75 -9.92 -5.98
C TYR A 55 8.88 -9.66 -4.48
N THR A 56 8.78 -10.67 -3.63
CA THR A 56 8.79 -10.52 -2.18
C THR A 56 9.83 -11.45 -1.54
N THR A 57 10.26 -11.09 -0.34
CA THR A 57 11.09 -11.95 0.50
C THR A 57 10.28 -13.07 1.14
N ASP A 58 10.98 -14.11 1.67
CA ASP A 58 10.35 -15.24 2.34
C ASP A 58 9.51 -14.86 3.57
N ASN A 59 9.85 -13.73 4.20
CA ASN A 59 9.18 -13.23 5.39
C ASN A 59 8.39 -11.93 5.10
N PHE A 60 7.83 -11.81 3.91
CA PHE A 60 7.11 -10.61 3.50
C PHE A 60 5.86 -10.40 4.36
N THR A 61 5.73 -9.18 4.88
CA THR A 61 4.57 -8.73 5.65
C THR A 61 4.00 -7.46 5.01
N PHE A 62 2.71 -7.49 4.76
CA PHE A 62 1.95 -6.33 4.37
C PHE A 62 1.28 -5.75 5.62
N THR A 63 1.48 -4.46 5.91
CA THR A 63 0.91 -3.83 7.10
C THR A 63 -0.01 -2.69 6.71
N TRP A 64 -1.25 -2.77 7.17
CA TRP A 64 -2.21 -1.68 7.12
C TRP A 64 -2.08 -0.81 8.37
N TRP A 65 -2.21 0.49 8.16
CA TRP A 65 -2.22 1.47 9.24
C TRP A 65 -3.33 2.47 9.00
N ASP A 66 -4.14 2.73 10.02
CA ASP A 66 -5.07 3.85 10.01
C ASP A 66 -5.15 4.55 11.36
N GLY A 67 -5.78 5.74 11.39
CA GLY A 67 -5.90 6.56 12.58
C GLY A 67 -4.58 7.22 13.01
N GLU A 68 -4.48 7.57 14.29
CA GLU A 68 -3.34 8.31 14.85
C GLU A 68 -2.05 7.47 14.91
N GLY A 69 -2.17 6.14 14.89
CA GLY A 69 -1.04 5.22 14.84
C GLY A 69 -0.33 5.12 13.49
N ALA A 70 -0.86 5.75 12.44
CA ALA A 70 -0.28 5.70 11.11
C ALA A 70 1.15 6.27 11.08
N PRO A 71 2.06 5.71 10.23
CA PRO A 71 3.49 6.03 10.23
C PRO A 71 3.83 7.51 10.13
N ARG A 72 3.03 8.28 9.41
CA ARG A 72 3.21 9.73 9.26
C ARG A 72 3.03 10.51 10.57
N HIS A 73 2.42 9.90 11.58
CA HIS A 73 2.14 10.52 12.88
C HIS A 73 3.05 10.00 13.99
N ASN A 74 3.52 8.76 13.89
CA ASN A 74 4.28 8.12 14.97
C ASN A 74 5.80 8.23 14.83
N GLY A 75 6.30 8.80 13.72
CA GLY A 75 7.73 9.02 13.53
C GLY A 75 8.57 7.73 13.45
N ASN A 76 7.99 6.58 13.14
CA ASN A 76 8.71 5.32 13.02
C ASN A 76 9.88 5.44 12.03
N PRO A 77 11.14 5.31 12.48
CA PRO A 77 12.31 5.53 11.64
C PRO A 77 12.40 4.53 10.48
N ASP A 78 11.90 3.31 10.65
CA ASP A 78 11.93 2.27 9.61
C ASP A 78 11.03 2.60 8.41
N LEU A 79 10.05 3.46 8.64
CA LEU A 79 9.08 3.90 7.65
C LEU A 79 9.33 5.33 7.15
N GLN A 80 10.39 5.98 7.63
CA GLN A 80 10.76 7.31 7.15
C GLN A 80 11.37 7.25 5.75
N LEU A 81 11.10 8.28 4.98
CA LEU A 81 11.71 8.45 3.67
C LEU A 81 13.08 9.13 3.80
N PRO A 82 14.07 8.77 2.96
CA PRO A 82 15.33 9.47 2.90
C PRO A 82 15.15 10.97 2.60
N ASN A 83 16.16 11.78 3.00
CA ASN A 83 16.20 13.22 2.71
C ASN A 83 15.02 14.04 3.24
N GLY A 84 14.37 13.59 4.32
CA GLY A 84 13.24 14.29 4.92
C GLY A 84 11.95 14.21 4.09
N GLY A 85 11.86 13.27 3.18
CA GLY A 85 10.64 12.97 2.43
C GLY A 85 9.46 12.71 3.36
N LYS A 86 8.26 13.12 2.96
CA LYS A 86 7.04 12.94 3.74
C LYS A 86 6.16 11.87 3.12
N LEU A 87 5.64 10.98 3.96
CA LEU A 87 4.62 10.04 3.54
C LEU A 87 3.32 10.78 3.19
N PRO A 88 2.61 10.34 2.13
CA PRO A 88 1.32 10.92 1.78
C PRO A 88 0.29 10.66 2.87
N ARG A 89 -0.82 11.39 2.82
CA ARG A 89 -1.95 11.15 3.73
C ARG A 89 -2.54 9.75 3.57
N GLN A 90 -2.57 9.27 2.35
CA GLN A 90 -3.04 7.93 1.97
C GLN A 90 -2.12 7.39 0.88
N GLY A 91 -1.87 6.10 0.88
CA GLY A 91 -1.04 5.46 -0.13
C GLY A 91 -0.33 4.22 0.39
N ALA A 92 0.58 3.70 -0.40
CA ALA A 92 1.40 2.55 -0.06
C ALA A 92 2.89 2.92 -0.07
N LEU A 93 3.61 2.43 0.94
CA LEU A 93 5.07 2.46 1.00
C LEU A 93 5.60 1.05 0.77
N TYR A 94 6.44 0.90 -0.23
CA TYR A 94 7.17 -0.32 -0.51
C TYR A 94 8.60 -0.16 0.01
N VAL A 95 9.06 -1.13 0.76
CA VAL A 95 10.42 -1.18 1.30
C VAL A 95 11.11 -2.38 0.68
N GLY A 96 12.04 -2.13 -0.23
CA GLY A 96 12.79 -3.16 -0.95
C GLY A 96 14.28 -3.07 -0.65
N GLU A 97 15.03 -4.06 -1.12
CA GLU A 97 16.49 -4.15 -0.95
C GLU A 97 17.23 -2.97 -1.62
N ALA A 98 16.78 -2.56 -2.79
CA ALA A 98 17.41 -1.48 -3.55
C ALA A 98 16.93 -0.08 -3.11
N GLY A 99 15.85 0.02 -2.34
CA GLY A 99 15.32 1.31 -1.94
C GLY A 99 13.84 1.25 -1.54
N ARG A 100 13.20 2.39 -1.62
CA ARG A 100 11.79 2.56 -1.25
C ARG A 100 11.01 3.16 -2.41
N MET A 101 9.74 2.80 -2.52
CA MET A 101 8.79 3.42 -3.43
C MET A 101 7.56 3.86 -2.65
N VAL A 102 7.11 5.07 -2.90
CA VAL A 102 5.86 5.61 -2.37
C VAL A 102 4.86 5.73 -3.50
N LEU A 103 3.72 5.08 -3.35
CA LEU A 103 2.58 5.24 -4.25
C LEU A 103 1.49 6.00 -3.48
N PRO A 104 1.28 7.30 -3.75
CA PRO A 104 0.22 8.05 -3.12
C PRO A 104 -1.15 7.59 -3.62
N HIS A 105 -2.18 7.70 -2.76
CA HIS A 105 -3.57 7.53 -3.14
C HIS A 105 -4.30 8.86 -3.01
N GLY A 106 -5.12 9.21 -4.00
CA GLY A 106 -5.87 10.48 -3.99
C GLY A 106 -6.39 10.86 -5.36
N ASN A 107 -6.85 12.11 -5.49
CA ASN A 107 -7.38 12.64 -6.73
C ASN A 107 -6.30 12.78 -7.80
N GLY A 108 -6.54 12.26 -8.98
CA GLY A 108 -5.62 12.27 -10.12
C GLY A 108 -4.93 10.94 -10.36
N TYR A 109 -3.93 10.95 -11.21
CA TYR A 109 -3.10 9.77 -11.50
C TYR A 109 -1.94 9.73 -10.51
N PRO A 110 -1.95 8.82 -9.53
CA PRO A 110 -0.86 8.72 -8.57
C PRO A 110 0.41 8.24 -9.29
N ILE A 111 1.43 9.08 -9.28
CA ILE A 111 2.73 8.73 -9.83
C ILE A 111 3.61 8.22 -8.69
N PRO A 112 4.17 7.00 -8.79
CA PRO A 112 5.07 6.48 -7.78
C PRO A 112 6.36 7.31 -7.72
N THR A 113 6.86 7.54 -6.51
CA THR A 113 8.14 8.20 -6.25
C THR A 113 9.11 7.18 -5.67
N PHE A 114 10.34 7.15 -6.18
CA PHE A 114 11.37 6.21 -5.78
C PHE A 114 12.47 6.88 -4.96
N TYR A 115 13.07 6.13 -4.04
CA TYR A 115 14.12 6.59 -3.13
C TYR A 115 15.21 5.51 -2.99
N PRO A 116 16.44 5.75 -3.52
CA PRO A 116 16.83 6.88 -4.35
C PRO A 116 16.24 6.80 -5.77
N ASP A 117 16.19 7.92 -6.48
CA ASP A 117 15.72 7.96 -7.87
C ASP A 117 16.53 7.05 -8.80
N SER A 118 17.81 6.83 -8.47
CA SER A 118 18.74 5.95 -9.19
C SER A 118 18.30 4.47 -9.24
N VAL A 119 17.32 4.06 -8.43
CA VAL A 119 16.71 2.73 -8.55
C VAL A 119 16.13 2.49 -9.95
N LEU A 120 15.78 3.56 -10.66
CA LEU A 120 15.23 3.51 -12.01
C LEU A 120 16.29 3.58 -13.12
N ASP A 121 17.57 3.73 -12.78
CA ASP A 121 18.65 3.81 -13.76
C ASP A 121 18.71 2.51 -14.57
N GLY A 122 18.65 2.64 -15.88
CA GLY A 122 18.65 1.51 -16.79
C GLY A 122 17.32 0.75 -16.90
N VAL A 123 16.28 1.14 -16.15
CA VAL A 123 14.94 0.55 -16.27
C VAL A 123 14.26 1.09 -17.53
N ASN A 124 13.94 0.19 -18.45
CA ASN A 124 13.12 0.55 -19.61
C ASN A 124 11.66 0.70 -19.17
N LYS A 125 11.19 1.95 -19.05
CA LYS A 125 9.82 2.25 -18.70
C LYS A 125 8.91 1.88 -19.86
N LYS A 126 8.00 0.93 -19.63
CA LYS A 126 6.96 0.62 -20.59
C LYS A 126 5.91 1.72 -20.55
N GLU A 127 5.68 2.35 -21.69
CA GLU A 127 4.55 3.25 -21.85
C GLU A 127 3.28 2.43 -22.07
N PHE A 128 2.21 2.80 -21.39
CA PHE A 128 0.88 2.22 -21.58
C PHE A 128 -0.01 3.29 -22.21
N ASN A 129 -0.83 2.87 -23.15
CA ASN A 129 -1.86 3.74 -23.68
C ASN A 129 -2.88 4.04 -22.59
N ASP A 130 -3.32 5.28 -22.55
CA ASP A 130 -4.45 5.67 -21.71
C ASP A 130 -5.69 4.87 -22.12
N VAL A 131 -6.30 4.20 -21.18
CA VAL A 131 -7.49 3.39 -21.41
C VAL A 131 -8.63 3.95 -20.58
N ASN A 132 -9.70 4.32 -21.26
CA ASN A 132 -10.89 4.79 -20.57
C ASN A 132 -11.59 3.59 -19.89
N HIS A 133 -11.63 3.63 -18.55
CA HIS A 133 -12.21 2.59 -17.73
C HIS A 133 -13.66 2.25 -18.07
N TYR A 134 -14.46 3.25 -18.43
CA TYR A 134 -15.87 3.04 -18.79
C TYR A 134 -16.02 2.39 -20.16
N THR A 135 -15.19 2.78 -21.14
CA THR A 135 -15.25 2.16 -22.46
C THR A 135 -14.72 0.74 -22.44
N GLN A 136 -13.71 0.41 -21.62
CA GLN A 136 -13.25 -0.97 -21.43
C GLN A 136 -14.39 -1.91 -21.02
N PHE A 137 -15.27 -1.46 -20.13
CA PHE A 137 -16.41 -2.27 -19.72
C PHE A 137 -17.42 -2.47 -20.87
N LEU A 138 -17.69 -1.41 -21.64
CA LEU A 138 -18.60 -1.48 -22.78
C LEU A 138 -18.02 -2.34 -23.91
N ASP A 139 -16.73 -2.27 -24.15
CA ASP A 139 -16.04 -3.05 -25.19
C ASP A 139 -15.91 -4.55 -24.85
N ALA A 140 -16.11 -4.91 -23.58
CA ALA A 140 -16.08 -6.29 -23.09
C ALA A 140 -17.42 -7.01 -23.13
N ILE A 141 -18.52 -6.33 -23.47
CA ILE A 141 -19.88 -6.87 -23.61
C ILE A 141 -20.18 -7.21 -25.05
#